data_cf1cc3e0f4d33e364fdd8cd5476a8b4a
#
_entry.id   cf1cc3e0f4d33e364fdd8cd5476a8b4a
#
_cell.length_a   1.000
_cell.length_b   1.000
_cell.length_c   1.000
_cell.angle_alpha   90.00
_cell.angle_beta   90.00
_cell.angle_gamma   90.00
#
_symmetry.space_group_name_H-M   'P 1'
#
loop_
_entity.id
_entity.type
_entity.pdbx_description
1 polymer ?
#
loop_
_entity_poly.entity_id
_entity_poly.type
_entity_poly.pdbx_seq_one_letter_code
_entity_poly.pdbx_strand_id
1 'polypeptide(L)'
;MTDRRTFLKTSAAGVAAALVPHPLSPSPLRGEGGLAGEIKLGVASYSLRNFPRAKAIEMVQALGTPYINLKSVHLPFELSPVELAAARQEIEAAGLEIVGGGVISFDRDTDADVEKYFAYAKAAGMPLITAHAAAPTLPRIEGFAKQYDIKVAIHNHGPEDKNFPSPYDALKHVKNMDRRMGLCIDIGHTVRTGTDVVRAIADAGPRLLDMHAKDLRDLTAKGSQCIVGEGAIPIAEIFRQLEAMRFAGYVNLEYEIDADDPLPGMKQSFAYMRGVLAGLGSAGRRRVQS
;
A
#
# COMPACT_ATOMS: atom_id res chain seq x y z
N MET A 1 53.99 -41.55 -60.29
CA MET A 1 53.56 -42.98 -60.37
C MET A 1 52.82 -43.28 -59.04
N THR A 2 51.52 -43.55 -59.19
CA THR A 2 50.72 -44.53 -58.40
C THR A 2 50.70 -44.36 -56.88
N ASP A 3 49.67 -44.48 -56.18
CA ASP A 3 48.17 -44.59 -56.40
C ASP A 3 47.57 -44.82 -55.03
N ARG A 4 46.32 -44.31 -54.89
CA ARG A 4 45.21 -44.94 -54.18
C ARG A 4 45.10 -45.09 -52.64
N ARG A 5 44.15 -44.37 -52.13
CA ARG A 5 43.02 -44.83 -51.31
C ARG A 5 43.33 -45.53 -49.99
N THR A 6 42.87 -44.92 -48.91
CA THR A 6 42.19 -45.68 -47.87
C THR A 6 41.27 -44.79 -47.03
N PHE A 7 40.05 -44.96 -47.19
CA PHE A 7 38.89 -45.07 -46.38
C PHE A 7 38.88 -44.40 -44.99
N LEU A 8 38.03 -43.37 -44.90
CA LEU A 8 37.49 -42.78 -43.67
C LEU A 8 36.72 -43.83 -42.84
N LYS A 9 37.03 -43.96 -41.57
CA LYS A 9 36.14 -44.48 -40.56
C LYS A 9 35.81 -43.36 -39.57
N THR A 10 34.65 -42.77 -39.73
CA THR A 10 34.04 -41.86 -38.79
C THR A 10 33.48 -42.64 -37.63
N SER A 11 34.05 -42.43 -36.42
CA SER A 11 33.45 -42.87 -35.18
C SER A 11 32.60 -41.74 -34.64
N ALA A 12 31.30 -41.90 -34.64
CA ALA A 12 30.36 -41.00 -33.97
C ALA A 12 30.44 -41.26 -32.46
N ALA A 13 31.05 -40.33 -31.72
CA ALA A 13 30.93 -40.29 -30.27
C ALA A 13 29.65 -39.53 -29.92
N GLY A 14 28.60 -40.23 -29.50
CA GLY A 14 27.37 -39.65 -28.98
C GLY A 14 27.64 -38.99 -27.64
N VAL A 15 27.48 -37.67 -27.59
CA VAL A 15 27.44 -36.93 -26.34
C VAL A 15 26.05 -37.05 -25.77
N ALA A 16 25.87 -37.90 -24.75
CA ALA A 16 24.66 -37.92 -23.95
C ALA A 16 24.61 -36.64 -23.09
N ALA A 17 23.79 -35.67 -23.49
CA ALA A 17 23.47 -34.51 -22.65
C ALA A 17 22.60 -34.99 -21.48
N ALA A 18 23.21 -35.04 -20.29
CA ALA A 18 22.45 -35.22 -19.06
C ALA A 18 21.56 -34.01 -18.84
N LEU A 19 20.24 -34.20 -18.89
CA LEU A 19 19.24 -33.26 -18.47
C LEU A 19 19.34 -33.09 -16.95
N VAL A 20 20.00 -32.00 -16.52
CA VAL A 20 19.94 -31.55 -15.14
C VAL A 20 18.55 -30.94 -14.94
N PRO A 21 17.73 -31.43 -14.00
CA PRO A 21 16.48 -30.78 -13.71
C PRO A 21 16.75 -29.39 -13.14
N HIS A 22 16.36 -28.36 -13.88
CA HIS A 22 16.33 -26.99 -13.35
C HIS A 22 15.33 -26.96 -12.18
N PRO A 23 15.70 -26.37 -11.02
CA PRO A 23 14.70 -26.08 -10.01
C PRO A 23 13.66 -25.14 -10.63
N LEU A 24 12.39 -25.53 -10.55
CA LEU A 24 11.27 -24.68 -10.94
C LEU A 24 11.38 -23.38 -10.17
N SER A 25 11.77 -22.30 -10.84
CA SER A 25 11.62 -20.95 -10.31
C SER A 25 10.15 -20.78 -9.97
N PRO A 26 9.82 -20.27 -8.77
CA PRO A 26 8.43 -19.95 -8.48
C PRO A 26 7.96 -18.96 -9.54
N SER A 27 6.89 -19.30 -10.25
CA SER A 27 6.22 -18.38 -11.16
C SER A 27 5.93 -17.09 -10.40
N PRO A 28 6.22 -15.89 -10.96
CA PRO A 28 5.78 -14.66 -10.34
C PRO A 28 4.27 -14.79 -10.15
N LEU A 29 3.81 -14.51 -8.92
CA LEU A 29 2.40 -14.41 -8.61
C LEU A 29 1.83 -13.38 -9.59
N ARG A 30 1.22 -13.84 -10.68
CA ARG A 30 0.37 -12.98 -11.50
C ARG A 30 -0.70 -12.49 -10.55
N GLY A 31 -0.65 -11.19 -10.24
CA GLY A 31 -1.79 -10.53 -9.65
C GLY A 31 -2.97 -10.83 -10.58
N GLU A 32 -3.82 -11.73 -10.15
CA GLU A 32 -5.09 -11.96 -10.83
C GLU A 32 -5.75 -10.59 -10.92
N GLY A 33 -6.08 -10.14 -12.13
CA GLY A 33 -6.75 -8.87 -12.34
C GLY A 33 -8.02 -8.88 -11.48
N GLY A 34 -7.94 -8.19 -10.31
CA GLY A 34 -9.02 -8.15 -9.34
C GLY A 34 -10.29 -7.71 -10.06
N LEU A 35 -11.37 -8.42 -9.84
CA LEU A 35 -12.69 -8.01 -10.29
C LEU A 35 -12.96 -6.61 -9.73
N ALA A 36 -13.57 -5.73 -10.53
CA ALA A 36 -13.87 -4.37 -10.11
C ALA A 36 -14.66 -4.40 -8.79
N GLY A 37 -14.03 -3.96 -7.69
CA GLY A 37 -14.59 -4.00 -6.33
C GLY A 37 -13.90 -4.96 -5.35
N GLU A 38 -12.78 -5.62 -5.71
CA GLU A 38 -11.99 -6.40 -4.75
C GLU A 38 -11.13 -5.47 -3.89
N ILE A 39 -11.26 -5.62 -2.56
CA ILE A 39 -10.45 -4.87 -1.59
C ILE A 39 -9.01 -5.39 -1.62
N LYS A 40 -8.06 -4.49 -1.89
CA LYS A 40 -6.64 -4.79 -1.98
C LYS A 40 -5.96 -4.50 -0.65
N LEU A 41 -5.41 -5.53 -0.02
CA LEU A 41 -4.64 -5.39 1.21
C LEU A 41 -3.18 -5.09 0.89
N GLY A 42 -2.65 -3.98 1.41
CA GLY A 42 -1.27 -3.54 1.25
C GLY A 42 -0.57 -3.33 2.59
N VAL A 43 0.65 -2.83 2.52
CA VAL A 43 1.48 -2.50 3.68
C VAL A 43 1.88 -1.03 3.64
N ALA A 44 1.56 -0.28 4.70
CA ALA A 44 2.23 0.99 4.98
C ALA A 44 3.62 0.69 5.53
N SER A 45 4.66 1.04 4.77
CA SER A 45 6.02 0.59 5.08
C SER A 45 6.59 1.16 6.39
N TYR A 46 5.92 2.15 7.00
CA TYR A 46 6.22 2.60 8.34
C TYR A 46 6.16 1.48 9.39
N SER A 47 5.33 0.46 9.15
CA SER A 47 5.30 -0.78 9.94
C SER A 47 6.67 -1.47 10.04
N LEU A 48 7.55 -1.23 9.08
CA LEU A 48 8.86 -1.86 8.92
C LEU A 48 10.02 -0.86 9.12
N ARG A 49 9.76 0.24 9.82
CA ARG A 49 10.65 1.42 9.92
C ARG A 49 12.04 1.14 10.50
N ASN A 50 12.20 0.06 11.28
CA ASN A 50 13.51 -0.32 11.86
C ASN A 50 14.36 -1.20 10.91
N PHE A 51 13.87 -1.46 9.69
CA PHE A 51 14.57 -2.32 8.74
C PHE A 51 14.99 -1.53 7.49
N PRO A 52 16.12 -1.88 6.85
CA PRO A 52 16.48 -1.30 5.57
C PRO A 52 15.49 -1.73 4.47
N ARG A 53 15.40 -0.93 3.38
CA ARG A 53 14.45 -1.17 2.27
C ARG A 53 14.47 -2.59 1.73
N ALA A 54 15.64 -3.17 1.48
CA ALA A 54 15.75 -4.53 0.98
C ALA A 54 15.08 -5.55 1.93
N LYS A 55 15.27 -5.39 3.25
CA LYS A 55 14.63 -6.26 4.24
C LYS A 55 13.11 -6.02 4.33
N ALA A 56 12.68 -4.77 4.23
CA ALA A 56 11.26 -4.42 4.18
C ALA A 56 10.57 -5.06 2.96
N ILE A 57 11.21 -5.09 1.79
CA ILE A 57 10.73 -5.78 0.60
C ILE A 57 10.51 -7.28 0.87
N GLU A 58 11.51 -7.98 1.42
CA GLU A 58 11.40 -9.41 1.79
C GLU A 58 10.23 -9.65 2.76
N MET A 59 10.04 -8.76 3.74
CA MET A 59 8.98 -8.88 4.73
C MET A 59 7.59 -8.68 4.10
N VAL A 60 7.43 -7.74 3.16
CA VAL A 60 6.18 -7.56 2.42
C VAL A 60 5.88 -8.78 1.54
N GLN A 61 6.87 -9.33 0.86
CA GLN A 61 6.73 -10.59 0.12
C GLN A 61 6.27 -11.75 1.04
N ALA A 62 6.85 -11.84 2.26
CA ALA A 62 6.48 -12.86 3.25
C ALA A 62 5.06 -12.71 3.80
N LEU A 63 4.42 -11.55 3.62
CA LEU A 63 2.99 -11.31 3.91
C LEU A 63 2.09 -11.76 2.76
N GLY A 64 2.64 -12.08 1.59
CA GLY A 64 1.88 -12.54 0.42
C GLY A 64 0.99 -11.45 -0.18
N THR A 65 1.41 -10.20 -0.15
CA THR A 65 0.79 -9.08 -0.87
C THR A 65 1.82 -8.40 -1.77
N PRO A 66 1.43 -7.94 -2.98
CA PRO A 66 2.31 -7.16 -3.83
C PRO A 66 2.26 -5.65 -3.53
N TYR A 67 1.38 -5.16 -2.67
CA TYR A 67 1.07 -3.74 -2.52
C TYR A 67 1.84 -3.08 -1.37
N ILE A 68 2.57 -1.99 -1.67
CA ILE A 68 3.34 -1.23 -0.67
C ILE A 68 3.10 0.28 -0.82
N ASN A 69 2.76 0.93 0.30
CA ASN A 69 2.76 2.39 0.45
C ASN A 69 4.07 2.77 1.16
N LEU A 70 4.92 3.58 0.51
CA LEU A 70 6.30 3.81 0.93
C LEU A 70 6.45 5.01 1.86
N LYS A 71 7.07 4.80 3.02
CA LYS A 71 7.53 5.86 3.92
C LYS A 71 8.93 6.31 3.55
N SER A 72 9.25 7.57 3.84
CA SER A 72 10.57 8.17 3.58
C SER A 72 11.75 7.44 4.24
N VAL A 73 11.53 6.67 5.31
CA VAL A 73 12.57 5.82 5.91
C VAL A 73 13.10 4.75 4.92
N HIS A 74 12.25 4.28 4.00
CA HIS A 74 12.65 3.33 2.96
C HIS A 74 12.95 4.00 1.63
N LEU A 75 12.50 5.23 1.43
CA LEU A 75 12.72 6.03 0.24
C LEU A 75 12.95 7.50 0.64
N PRO A 76 14.18 7.86 1.09
CA PRO A 76 14.51 9.20 1.57
C PRO A 76 14.21 10.30 0.54
N PHE A 77 13.78 11.47 1.03
CA PHE A 77 13.46 12.63 0.18
C PHE A 77 14.69 13.25 -0.50
N GLU A 78 15.88 13.00 0.06
CA GLU A 78 17.17 13.50 -0.40
C GLU A 78 17.72 12.75 -1.61
N LEU A 79 17.12 11.59 -1.97
CA LEU A 79 17.55 10.83 -3.12
C LEU A 79 17.35 11.62 -4.41
N SER A 80 18.35 11.55 -5.28
CA SER A 80 18.27 12.10 -6.62
C SER A 80 17.21 11.35 -7.46
N PRO A 81 16.71 11.93 -8.56
CA PRO A 81 15.78 11.24 -9.46
C PRO A 81 16.29 9.90 -10.00
N VAL A 82 17.61 9.77 -10.18
CA VAL A 82 18.24 8.51 -10.63
C VAL A 82 18.19 7.45 -9.54
N GLU A 83 18.49 7.83 -8.31
CA GLU A 83 18.42 6.92 -7.15
C GLU A 83 16.97 6.51 -6.85
N LEU A 84 16.02 7.44 -6.97
CA LEU A 84 14.59 7.13 -6.84
C LEU A 84 14.12 6.13 -7.90
N ALA A 85 14.55 6.32 -9.16
CA ALA A 85 14.24 5.39 -10.24
C ALA A 85 14.86 4.00 -10.01
N ALA A 86 16.11 3.94 -9.52
CA ALA A 86 16.75 2.69 -9.17
C ALA A 86 16.05 1.97 -8.01
N ALA A 87 15.66 2.70 -6.97
CA ALA A 87 14.90 2.15 -5.85
C ALA A 87 13.52 1.62 -6.28
N ARG A 88 12.84 2.35 -7.17
CA ARG A 88 11.60 1.90 -7.79
C ARG A 88 11.81 0.58 -8.55
N GLN A 89 12.84 0.49 -9.39
CA GLN A 89 13.15 -0.72 -10.14
C GLN A 89 13.45 -1.92 -9.21
N GLU A 90 14.16 -1.70 -8.11
CA GLU A 90 14.41 -2.71 -7.08
C GLU A 90 13.09 -3.27 -6.52
N ILE A 91 12.15 -2.41 -6.17
CA ILE A 91 10.84 -2.77 -5.60
C ILE A 91 9.99 -3.52 -6.64
N GLU A 92 9.92 -2.99 -7.87
CA GLU A 92 9.14 -3.58 -8.97
C GLU A 92 9.73 -4.94 -9.40
N ALA A 93 11.07 -5.08 -9.44
CA ALA A 93 11.75 -6.33 -9.74
C ALA A 93 11.51 -7.42 -8.67
N ALA A 94 11.25 -7.02 -7.43
CA ALA A 94 10.82 -7.90 -6.36
C ALA A 94 9.34 -8.32 -6.46
N GLY A 95 8.61 -7.88 -7.48
CA GLY A 95 7.20 -8.18 -7.70
C GLY A 95 6.25 -7.33 -6.84
N LEU A 96 6.73 -6.21 -6.28
CA LEU A 96 5.90 -5.29 -5.53
C LEU A 96 5.41 -4.13 -6.40
N GLU A 97 4.21 -3.65 -6.12
CA GLU A 97 3.57 -2.48 -6.72
C GLU A 97 3.58 -1.33 -5.72
N ILE A 98 4.14 -0.18 -6.11
CA ILE A 98 4.10 1.04 -5.31
C ILE A 98 2.71 1.66 -5.47
N VAL A 99 1.90 1.57 -4.42
CA VAL A 99 0.51 2.06 -4.44
C VAL A 99 0.36 3.49 -3.93
N GLY A 100 1.39 4.01 -3.30
CA GLY A 100 1.47 5.38 -2.78
C GLY A 100 2.70 5.59 -1.93
N GLY A 101 2.78 6.76 -1.32
CA GLY A 101 3.84 7.09 -0.37
C GLY A 101 3.42 8.17 0.62
N GLY A 102 3.98 8.08 1.81
CA GLY A 102 3.71 9.02 2.92
C GLY A 102 3.73 8.34 4.28
N VAL A 103 3.31 9.01 5.36
CA VAL A 103 2.68 10.35 5.34
C VAL A 103 3.75 11.41 5.00
N ILE A 104 3.50 12.24 4.00
CA ILE A 104 4.32 13.40 3.64
C ILE A 104 3.70 14.64 4.27
N SER A 105 4.49 15.39 5.06
CA SER A 105 4.04 16.63 5.69
C SER A 105 4.36 17.83 4.80
N PHE A 106 3.32 18.58 4.45
CA PHE A 106 3.43 19.84 3.71
C PHE A 106 3.44 21.00 4.74
N ASP A 107 4.59 21.22 5.37
CA ASP A 107 4.73 22.15 6.51
C ASP A 107 4.78 23.61 6.10
N ARG A 108 5.05 23.90 4.82
CA ARG A 108 5.16 25.25 4.29
C ARG A 108 4.27 25.44 3.07
N ASP A 109 3.59 26.57 3.03
CA ASP A 109 2.69 26.97 1.94
C ASP A 109 3.40 27.83 0.89
N THR A 110 4.45 27.27 0.24
CA THR A 110 5.13 27.88 -0.91
C THR A 110 5.16 26.90 -2.08
N ASP A 111 5.22 27.41 -3.30
CA ASP A 111 5.28 26.56 -4.51
C ASP A 111 6.46 25.59 -4.45
N ALA A 112 7.66 26.10 -4.11
CA ALA A 112 8.86 25.27 -4.07
C ALA A 112 8.78 24.18 -3.00
N ASP A 113 8.21 24.48 -1.81
CA ASP A 113 8.10 23.51 -0.72
C ASP A 113 7.03 22.44 -1.01
N VAL A 114 6.00 22.76 -1.78
CA VAL A 114 4.96 21.78 -2.17
C VAL A 114 5.42 20.99 -3.39
N GLU A 115 5.92 21.66 -4.43
CA GLU A 115 6.31 21.01 -5.69
C GLU A 115 7.39 19.95 -5.51
N LYS A 116 8.36 20.16 -4.61
CA LYS A 116 9.43 19.18 -4.36
C LYS A 116 8.91 17.77 -4.02
N TYR A 117 7.80 17.68 -3.27
CA TYR A 117 7.20 16.39 -2.91
C TYR A 117 6.43 15.75 -4.07
N PHE A 118 5.86 16.55 -4.96
CA PHE A 118 5.26 16.03 -6.19
C PHE A 118 6.33 15.53 -7.18
N ALA A 119 7.43 16.28 -7.34
CA ALA A 119 8.57 15.86 -8.14
C ALA A 119 9.18 14.56 -7.61
N TYR A 120 9.36 14.46 -6.29
CA TYR A 120 9.79 13.25 -5.60
C TYR A 120 8.83 12.08 -5.87
N ALA A 121 7.54 12.26 -5.63
CA ALA A 121 6.54 11.21 -5.85
C ALA A 121 6.49 10.73 -7.30
N LYS A 122 6.62 11.67 -8.26
CA LYS A 122 6.69 11.36 -9.70
C LYS A 122 7.91 10.52 -10.05
N ALA A 123 9.10 10.91 -9.55
CA ALA A 123 10.34 10.17 -9.77
C ALA A 123 10.30 8.77 -9.13
N ALA A 124 9.69 8.66 -7.96
CA ALA A 124 9.49 7.40 -7.24
C ALA A 124 8.38 6.52 -7.84
N GLY A 125 7.60 7.01 -8.81
CA GLY A 125 6.49 6.27 -9.40
C GLY A 125 5.27 6.12 -8.49
N MET A 126 5.10 7.00 -7.51
CA MET A 126 3.96 6.99 -6.61
C MET A 126 2.71 7.58 -7.28
N PRO A 127 1.61 6.82 -7.43
CA PRO A 127 0.36 7.34 -7.99
C PRO A 127 -0.45 8.17 -6.99
N LEU A 128 -0.10 8.07 -5.70
CA LEU A 128 -0.80 8.69 -4.60
C LEU A 128 0.18 9.15 -3.52
N ILE A 129 -0.04 10.36 -2.99
CA ILE A 129 0.62 10.88 -1.79
C ILE A 129 -0.37 10.79 -0.62
N THR A 130 -0.03 10.03 0.41
CA THR A 130 -0.67 10.12 1.72
C THR A 130 -0.10 11.34 2.43
N ALA A 131 -0.93 12.34 2.72
CA ALA A 131 -0.48 13.68 3.07
C ALA A 131 -0.99 14.15 4.44
N HIS A 132 -0.13 14.91 5.14
CA HIS A 132 -0.51 15.79 6.23
C HIS A 132 -0.24 17.25 5.82
N ALA A 133 -1.18 18.14 6.09
CA ALA A 133 -1.08 19.56 5.73
C ALA A 133 -1.95 20.41 6.64
N ALA A 134 -1.75 21.72 6.63
CA ALA A 134 -2.74 22.67 7.15
C ALA A 134 -3.79 22.98 6.07
N ALA A 135 -5.02 23.25 6.49
CA ALA A 135 -6.12 23.53 5.55
C ALA A 135 -5.82 24.66 4.54
N PRO A 136 -5.15 25.77 4.90
CA PRO A 136 -4.79 26.82 3.95
C PRO A 136 -3.89 26.37 2.81
N THR A 137 -3.06 25.33 3.00
CA THR A 137 -2.13 24.79 1.99
C THR A 137 -2.85 23.94 0.93
N LEU A 138 -4.05 23.43 1.22
CA LEU A 138 -4.75 22.50 0.34
C LEU A 138 -5.01 23.02 -1.09
N PRO A 139 -5.36 24.31 -1.33
CA PRO A 139 -5.52 24.81 -2.70
C PRO A 139 -4.24 24.75 -3.53
N ARG A 140 -3.07 24.97 -2.92
CA ARG A 140 -1.78 24.85 -3.58
C ARG A 140 -1.47 23.40 -3.90
N ILE A 141 -1.69 22.49 -2.94
CA ILE A 141 -1.53 21.04 -3.14
C ILE A 141 -2.42 20.56 -4.28
N GLU A 142 -3.68 21.03 -4.36
CA GLU A 142 -4.58 20.70 -5.47
C GLU A 142 -4.04 21.15 -6.83
N GLY A 143 -3.41 22.34 -6.90
CA GLY A 143 -2.75 22.85 -8.11
C GLY A 143 -1.71 21.85 -8.62
N PHE A 144 -0.79 21.44 -7.75
CA PHE A 144 0.25 20.48 -8.09
C PHE A 144 -0.29 19.06 -8.32
N ALA A 145 -1.33 18.63 -7.60
CA ALA A 145 -2.00 17.35 -7.84
C ALA A 145 -2.53 17.26 -9.28
N LYS A 146 -3.09 18.36 -9.80
CA LYS A 146 -3.52 18.47 -11.21
C LYS A 146 -2.35 18.50 -12.18
N GLN A 147 -1.30 19.27 -11.89
CA GLN A 147 -0.12 19.43 -12.74
C GLN A 147 0.65 18.10 -12.92
N TYR A 148 0.84 17.35 -11.84
CA TYR A 148 1.61 16.11 -11.83
C TYR A 148 0.76 14.85 -12.11
N ASP A 149 -0.56 14.98 -12.14
CA ASP A 149 -1.54 13.90 -12.21
C ASP A 149 -1.33 12.85 -11.10
N ILE A 150 -1.15 13.33 -9.87
CA ILE A 150 -0.95 12.51 -8.67
C ILE A 150 -2.11 12.74 -7.71
N LYS A 151 -2.66 11.67 -7.15
CA LYS A 151 -3.69 11.76 -6.10
C LYS A 151 -3.08 12.19 -4.78
N VAL A 152 -3.85 12.92 -3.97
CA VAL A 152 -3.45 13.30 -2.62
C VAL A 152 -4.54 12.90 -1.64
N ALA A 153 -4.20 12.03 -0.73
CA ALA A 153 -5.09 11.51 0.31
C ALA A 153 -4.71 12.12 1.66
N ILE A 154 -5.53 13.02 2.17
CA ILE A 154 -5.30 13.67 3.47
C ILE A 154 -5.52 12.63 4.57
N HIS A 155 -4.49 12.45 5.39
CA HIS A 155 -4.47 11.49 6.49
C HIS A 155 -4.90 12.15 7.81
N ASN A 156 -5.83 11.53 8.53
CA ASN A 156 -6.25 11.98 9.85
C ASN A 156 -5.39 11.31 10.94
N HIS A 157 -4.98 12.09 11.98
CA HIS A 157 -4.03 11.63 13.00
C HIS A 157 -4.60 11.51 14.44
N GLY A 158 -5.93 11.63 14.59
CA GLY A 158 -6.56 11.49 15.90
C GLY A 158 -6.56 12.78 16.73
N PRO A 159 -6.95 12.71 18.00
CA PRO A 159 -7.24 13.89 18.84
C PRO A 159 -6.06 14.85 19.01
N GLU A 160 -4.83 14.39 18.83
CA GLU A 160 -3.62 15.21 18.98
C GLU A 160 -3.34 16.09 17.74
N ASP A 161 -3.93 15.78 16.60
CA ASP A 161 -3.73 16.57 15.38
C ASP A 161 -4.60 17.83 15.41
N LYS A 162 -3.94 18.98 15.25
CA LYS A 162 -4.62 20.28 15.22
C LYS A 162 -5.32 20.59 13.89
N ASN A 163 -4.93 19.89 12.81
CA ASN A 163 -5.43 20.14 11.47
C ASN A 163 -6.57 19.17 11.11
N PHE A 164 -6.29 17.89 11.17
CA PHE A 164 -7.24 16.86 10.74
C PHE A 164 -7.31 15.71 11.75
N PRO A 165 -7.92 15.95 12.93
CA PRO A 165 -8.09 14.90 13.94
C PRO A 165 -8.96 13.74 13.44
N SER A 166 -10.03 14.04 12.72
CA SER A 166 -10.98 13.07 12.17
C SER A 166 -11.09 13.16 10.64
N PRO A 167 -11.65 12.14 9.97
CA PRO A 167 -11.93 12.18 8.53
C PRO A 167 -12.83 13.37 8.14
N TYR A 168 -13.76 13.75 9.00
CA TYR A 168 -14.70 14.86 8.71
C TYR A 168 -13.98 16.21 8.66
N ASP A 169 -12.89 16.38 9.42
CA ASP A 169 -12.10 17.60 9.39
C ASP A 169 -11.42 17.82 8.05
N ALA A 170 -10.97 16.76 7.40
CA ALA A 170 -10.42 16.83 6.06
C ALA A 170 -11.51 16.86 4.98
N LEU A 171 -12.58 16.06 5.13
CA LEU A 171 -13.66 15.94 4.15
C LEU A 171 -14.35 17.28 3.87
N LYS A 172 -14.59 18.12 4.89
CA LYS A 172 -15.22 19.45 4.72
C LYS A 172 -14.45 20.33 3.73
N HIS A 173 -13.14 20.14 3.59
CA HIS A 173 -12.29 20.86 2.66
C HIS A 173 -12.24 20.20 1.28
N VAL A 174 -11.92 18.88 1.23
CA VAL A 174 -11.65 18.21 -0.04
C VAL A 174 -12.89 17.86 -0.86
N LYS A 175 -14.10 17.87 -0.25
CA LYS A 175 -15.34 17.44 -0.92
C LYS A 175 -15.65 18.17 -2.23
N ASN A 176 -15.26 19.45 -2.34
CA ASN A 176 -15.50 20.29 -3.50
C ASN A 176 -14.23 20.54 -4.35
N MET A 177 -13.09 19.96 -3.99
CA MET A 177 -11.82 20.08 -4.72
C MET A 177 -11.76 19.11 -5.90
N ASP A 178 -10.71 19.19 -6.70
CA ASP A 178 -10.44 18.23 -7.79
C ASP A 178 -10.56 16.79 -7.26
N ARG A 179 -10.95 15.86 -8.13
CA ARG A 179 -11.11 14.44 -7.78
C ARG A 179 -9.83 13.74 -7.28
N ARG A 180 -8.67 14.35 -7.54
CA ARG A 180 -7.37 13.86 -7.04
C ARG A 180 -7.18 14.14 -5.57
N MET A 181 -7.96 15.07 -5.00
CA MET A 181 -7.93 15.39 -3.57
C MET A 181 -8.96 14.53 -2.83
N GLY A 182 -8.52 13.80 -1.81
CA GLY A 182 -9.38 12.93 -1.03
C GLY A 182 -8.80 12.60 0.33
N LEU A 183 -9.19 11.46 0.87
CA LEU A 183 -8.87 11.02 2.23
C LEU A 183 -8.07 9.72 2.20
N CYS A 184 -7.09 9.64 3.08
CA CYS A 184 -6.58 8.39 3.64
C CYS A 184 -7.16 8.27 5.05
N ILE A 185 -8.15 7.43 5.25
CA ILE A 185 -8.75 7.23 6.57
C ILE A 185 -7.90 6.25 7.37
N ASP A 186 -7.25 6.74 8.42
CA ASP A 186 -6.68 5.89 9.45
C ASP A 186 -7.78 5.52 10.46
N ILE A 187 -8.11 4.23 10.49
CA ILE A 187 -9.24 3.75 11.29
C ILE A 187 -8.97 3.83 12.80
N GLY A 188 -7.73 3.62 13.23
CA GLY A 188 -7.36 3.72 14.65
C GLY A 188 -7.38 5.16 15.14
N HIS A 189 -6.83 6.09 14.36
CA HIS A 189 -6.92 7.51 14.68
C HIS A 189 -8.37 8.03 14.66
N THR A 190 -9.19 7.53 13.74
CA THR A 190 -10.60 7.90 13.62
C THR A 190 -11.39 7.53 14.88
N VAL A 191 -11.32 6.26 15.32
CA VAL A 191 -12.11 5.81 16.48
C VAL A 191 -11.69 6.52 17.76
N ARG A 192 -10.41 6.91 17.91
CA ARG A 192 -9.91 7.66 19.06
C ARG A 192 -10.53 9.06 19.20
N THR A 193 -11.11 9.61 18.14
CA THR A 193 -11.89 10.87 18.22
C THR A 193 -13.35 10.67 18.63
N GLY A 194 -13.77 9.44 18.90
CA GLY A 194 -15.16 9.09 19.12
C GLY A 194 -16.00 9.05 17.83
N THR A 195 -15.35 9.17 16.66
CA THR A 195 -16.02 9.12 15.36
C THR A 195 -16.40 7.68 15.01
N ASP A 196 -17.64 7.47 14.57
CA ASP A 196 -18.06 6.22 13.94
C ASP A 196 -17.32 6.05 12.61
N VAL A 197 -16.36 5.13 12.60
CA VAL A 197 -15.48 4.90 11.46
C VAL A 197 -16.20 4.32 10.26
N VAL A 198 -17.21 3.46 10.47
CA VAL A 198 -18.00 2.87 9.37
C VAL A 198 -18.81 3.94 8.68
N ARG A 199 -19.43 4.82 9.48
CA ARG A 199 -20.18 5.97 8.97
C ARG A 199 -19.26 6.97 8.24
N ALA A 200 -18.08 7.26 8.80
CA ALA A 200 -17.12 8.18 8.18
C ALA A 200 -16.64 7.67 6.82
N ILE A 201 -16.42 6.36 6.67
CA ILE A 201 -16.09 5.69 5.39
C ILE A 201 -17.24 5.86 4.39
N ALA A 202 -18.48 5.63 4.81
CA ALA A 202 -19.65 5.80 3.96
C ALA A 202 -19.81 7.25 3.48
N ASP A 203 -19.66 8.22 4.39
CA ASP A 203 -19.81 9.65 4.11
C ASP A 203 -18.65 10.21 3.26
N ALA A 204 -17.45 9.62 3.34
CA ALA A 204 -16.32 9.96 2.47
C ALA A 204 -16.64 9.63 1.00
N GLY A 205 -17.37 8.56 0.73
CA GLY A 205 -17.80 8.19 -0.61
C GLY A 205 -16.62 8.13 -1.60
N PRO A 206 -16.72 8.78 -2.77
CA PRO A 206 -15.67 8.78 -3.78
C PRO A 206 -14.41 9.58 -3.38
N ARG A 207 -14.43 10.25 -2.24
CA ARG A 207 -13.27 10.94 -1.68
C ARG A 207 -12.36 10.03 -0.87
N LEU A 208 -12.80 8.82 -0.53
CA LEU A 208 -11.92 7.81 0.06
C LEU A 208 -10.96 7.29 -1.03
N LEU A 209 -9.68 7.62 -0.91
CA LEU A 209 -8.63 7.24 -1.87
C LEU A 209 -7.71 6.15 -1.34
N ASP A 210 -7.48 6.12 -0.04
CA ASP A 210 -6.58 5.20 0.65
C ASP A 210 -7.05 4.94 2.09
N MET A 211 -6.54 3.90 2.72
CA MET A 211 -6.83 3.61 4.13
C MET A 211 -5.60 3.07 4.84
N HIS A 212 -5.41 3.48 6.11
CA HIS A 212 -4.52 2.80 7.03
C HIS A 212 -5.34 1.92 7.99
N ALA A 213 -5.05 0.62 7.95
CA ALA A 213 -5.65 -0.36 8.84
C ALA A 213 -4.77 -0.58 10.06
N LYS A 214 -5.38 -0.56 11.24
CA LYS A 214 -4.83 -0.96 12.54
C LYS A 214 -5.97 -1.39 13.46
N ASP A 215 -5.65 -1.95 14.61
CA ASP A 215 -6.67 -2.29 15.61
C ASP A 215 -6.23 -1.82 16.99
N LEU A 216 -7.18 -1.51 17.84
CA LEU A 216 -6.97 -0.98 19.18
C LEU A 216 -7.77 -1.79 20.20
N ARG A 217 -7.14 -2.16 21.34
CA ARG A 217 -7.87 -2.79 22.47
C ARG A 217 -8.75 -1.78 23.20
N ASP A 218 -8.29 -0.55 23.34
CA ASP A 218 -9.01 0.60 23.88
C ASP A 218 -9.13 1.68 22.80
N LEU A 219 -10.36 1.98 22.37
CA LEU A 219 -10.64 2.91 21.27
C LEU A 219 -10.30 4.36 21.60
N THR A 220 -9.93 4.68 22.84
CA THR A 220 -9.56 6.03 23.29
C THR A 220 -8.06 6.19 23.51
N ALA A 221 -7.34 5.10 23.74
CA ALA A 221 -5.94 5.14 24.14
C ALA A 221 -4.99 5.02 22.95
N LYS A 222 -4.09 6.00 22.78
CA LYS A 222 -3.10 6.05 21.70
C LYS A 222 -2.18 4.82 21.65
N GLY A 223 -1.77 4.31 22.82
CA GLY A 223 -0.83 3.18 22.94
C GLY A 223 -1.49 1.80 22.98
N SER A 224 -2.77 1.67 22.62
CA SER A 224 -3.51 0.41 22.74
C SER A 224 -3.53 -0.43 21.46
N GLN A 225 -2.70 -0.10 20.47
CA GLN A 225 -2.65 -0.87 19.22
C GLN A 225 -2.35 -2.34 19.50
N CYS A 226 -3.00 -3.21 18.74
CA CYS A 226 -2.86 -4.66 18.80
C CYS A 226 -2.89 -5.26 17.39
N ILE A 227 -2.73 -6.56 17.32
CA ILE A 227 -2.91 -7.32 16.08
C ILE A 227 -4.35 -7.12 15.59
N VAL A 228 -4.52 -6.88 14.29
CA VAL A 228 -5.86 -6.69 13.69
C VAL A 228 -6.70 -7.95 13.90
N GLY A 229 -7.86 -7.77 14.52
CA GLY A 229 -8.75 -8.83 14.92
C GLY A 229 -8.69 -9.18 16.43
N GLU A 230 -7.71 -8.62 17.17
CA GLU A 230 -7.63 -8.77 18.64
C GLU A 230 -8.15 -7.53 19.38
N GLY A 231 -8.54 -6.49 18.66
CA GLY A 231 -9.03 -5.23 19.21
C GLY A 231 -10.53 -5.07 19.14
N ALA A 232 -10.96 -3.83 19.32
CA ALA A 232 -12.38 -3.45 19.37
C ALA A 232 -12.84 -2.69 18.12
N ILE A 233 -11.96 -2.45 17.12
CA ILE A 233 -12.36 -1.79 15.88
C ILE A 233 -13.23 -2.74 15.04
N PRO A 234 -14.39 -2.30 14.52
CA PRO A 234 -15.32 -3.16 13.79
C PRO A 234 -14.84 -3.47 12.36
N ILE A 235 -13.73 -4.22 12.23
CA ILE A 235 -13.06 -4.52 10.95
C ILE A 235 -14.01 -5.17 9.93
N ALA A 236 -14.86 -6.09 10.37
CA ALA A 236 -15.80 -6.79 9.48
C ALA A 236 -16.86 -5.82 8.90
N GLU A 237 -17.35 -4.89 9.71
CA GLU A 237 -18.30 -3.85 9.29
C GLU A 237 -17.63 -2.86 8.34
N ILE A 238 -16.39 -2.48 8.61
CA ILE A 238 -15.57 -1.62 7.74
C ILE A 238 -15.43 -2.27 6.36
N PHE A 239 -15.01 -3.53 6.29
CA PHE A 239 -14.84 -4.22 5.01
C PHE A 239 -16.16 -4.41 4.27
N ARG A 240 -17.25 -4.70 4.99
CA ARG A 240 -18.60 -4.75 4.39
C ARG A 240 -19.01 -3.41 3.79
N GLN A 241 -18.70 -2.30 4.47
CA GLN A 241 -18.95 -0.96 3.96
C GLN A 241 -18.11 -0.65 2.70
N LEU A 242 -16.83 -1.04 2.70
CA LEU A 242 -15.95 -0.88 1.53
C LEU A 242 -16.45 -1.69 0.32
N GLU A 243 -16.91 -2.92 0.52
CA GLU A 243 -17.53 -3.73 -0.54
C GLU A 243 -18.80 -3.05 -1.09
N ALA A 244 -19.68 -2.57 -0.19
CA ALA A 244 -20.92 -1.88 -0.59
C ALA A 244 -20.64 -0.64 -1.42
N MET A 245 -19.55 0.06 -1.16
CA MET A 245 -19.08 1.24 -1.91
C MET A 245 -18.32 0.87 -3.19
N ARG A 246 -17.98 -0.39 -3.39
CA ARG A 246 -17.06 -0.83 -4.45
C ARG A 246 -15.73 -0.09 -4.40
N PHE A 247 -15.18 0.02 -3.19
CA PHE A 247 -13.92 0.72 -2.98
C PHE A 247 -12.81 0.09 -3.83
N ALA A 248 -12.14 0.92 -4.63
CA ALA A 248 -11.11 0.48 -5.58
C ALA A 248 -9.68 0.83 -5.14
N GLY A 249 -9.53 1.45 -3.96
CA GLY A 249 -8.24 1.80 -3.37
C GLY A 249 -7.60 0.64 -2.59
N TYR A 250 -6.67 1.01 -1.72
CA TYR A 250 -5.90 0.06 -0.93
C TYR A 250 -6.21 0.22 0.56
N VAL A 251 -6.19 -0.91 1.28
CA VAL A 251 -6.24 -0.96 2.74
C VAL A 251 -4.84 -1.38 3.19
N ASN A 252 -4.03 -0.40 3.56
CA ASN A 252 -2.64 -0.61 3.94
C ASN A 252 -2.54 -0.86 5.45
N LEU A 253 -2.02 -2.03 5.85
CA LEU A 253 -1.75 -2.30 7.26
C LEU A 253 -0.65 -1.34 7.75
N GLU A 254 -0.95 -0.57 8.81
CA GLU A 254 0.02 0.25 9.53
C GLU A 254 0.19 -0.29 10.94
N TYR A 255 1.19 -1.17 11.10
CA TYR A 255 1.50 -1.89 12.33
C TYR A 255 2.64 -1.19 13.07
N GLU A 256 2.32 -0.45 14.13
CA GLU A 256 3.28 0.44 14.80
C GLU A 256 3.85 -0.14 16.10
N ILE A 257 3.42 -1.33 16.50
CA ILE A 257 3.93 -2.08 17.66
C ILE A 257 4.98 -3.09 17.23
N ASP A 258 5.74 -3.62 18.21
CA ASP A 258 6.78 -4.64 17.99
C ASP A 258 7.76 -4.28 16.86
N ALA A 259 8.22 -3.02 16.85
CA ALA A 259 8.97 -2.44 15.72
C ALA A 259 10.26 -3.22 15.35
N ASP A 260 10.81 -4.00 16.28
CA ASP A 260 12.02 -4.80 16.07
C ASP A 260 11.70 -6.23 15.56
N ASP A 261 10.45 -6.70 15.69
CA ASP A 261 9.96 -7.98 15.13
C ASP A 261 8.47 -7.90 14.74
N PRO A 262 8.08 -7.04 13.78
CA PRO A 262 6.67 -6.80 13.44
C PRO A 262 6.04 -7.94 12.62
N LEU A 263 6.86 -8.75 11.94
CA LEU A 263 6.37 -9.70 10.93
C LEU A 263 5.39 -10.76 11.47
N PRO A 264 5.56 -11.34 12.68
CA PRO A 264 4.60 -12.28 13.23
C PRO A 264 3.20 -11.66 13.41
N GLY A 265 3.11 -10.48 14.03
CA GLY A 265 1.85 -9.77 14.24
C GLY A 265 1.22 -9.28 12.94
N MET A 266 2.03 -8.81 11.99
CA MET A 266 1.56 -8.44 10.65
C MET A 266 0.98 -9.65 9.90
N LYS A 267 1.59 -10.84 9.99
CA LYS A 267 1.05 -12.08 9.40
C LYS A 267 -0.30 -12.45 9.98
N GLN A 268 -0.47 -12.35 11.29
CA GLN A 268 -1.75 -12.60 11.96
C GLN A 268 -2.81 -11.58 11.54
N SER A 269 -2.46 -10.30 11.48
CA SER A 269 -3.33 -9.23 10.99
C SER A 269 -3.79 -9.48 9.55
N PHE A 270 -2.89 -9.86 8.65
CA PHE A 270 -3.24 -10.20 7.27
C PHE A 270 -4.12 -11.44 7.17
N ALA A 271 -3.85 -12.48 7.98
CA ALA A 271 -4.65 -13.70 8.02
C ALA A 271 -6.09 -13.38 8.45
N TYR A 272 -6.26 -12.57 9.49
CA TYR A 272 -7.58 -12.13 9.95
C TYR A 272 -8.32 -11.33 8.87
N MET A 273 -7.70 -10.30 8.30
CA MET A 273 -8.32 -9.46 7.26
C MET A 273 -8.72 -10.27 6.03
N ARG A 274 -7.88 -11.20 5.57
CA ARG A 274 -8.21 -12.13 4.48
C ARG A 274 -9.36 -13.05 4.83
N GLY A 275 -9.42 -13.55 6.06
CA GLY A 275 -10.51 -14.37 6.56
C GLY A 275 -11.84 -13.63 6.53
N VAL A 276 -11.86 -12.36 6.94
CA VAL A 276 -13.06 -11.50 6.87
C VAL A 276 -13.50 -11.32 5.42
N LEU A 277 -12.58 -10.96 4.51
CA LEU A 277 -12.90 -10.79 3.08
C LEU A 277 -13.43 -12.08 2.44
N ALA A 278 -12.82 -13.23 2.73
CA ALA A 278 -13.30 -14.53 2.24
C ALA A 278 -14.72 -14.84 2.74
N GLY A 279 -15.02 -14.51 4.00
CA GLY A 279 -16.35 -14.65 4.59
C GLY A 279 -17.41 -13.78 3.90
N LEU A 280 -17.07 -12.54 3.60
CA LEU A 280 -17.96 -11.61 2.89
C LEU A 280 -18.24 -12.09 1.45
N GLY A 281 -17.22 -12.44 0.69
CA GLY A 281 -17.37 -12.96 -0.68
C GLY A 281 -18.18 -14.26 -0.74
N SER A 282 -18.15 -15.10 0.29
CA SER A 282 -18.98 -16.31 0.40
C SER A 282 -20.44 -15.97 0.69
N ALA A 283 -20.71 -14.93 1.48
CA ALA A 283 -22.08 -14.47 1.76
C ALA A 283 -22.73 -13.84 0.51
N GLY A 284 -21.96 -13.11 -0.31
CA GLY A 284 -22.44 -12.54 -1.58
C GLY A 284 -22.85 -13.60 -2.58
N ARG A 285 -22.09 -14.68 -2.72
CA ARG A 285 -22.42 -15.81 -3.61
C ARG A 285 -23.71 -16.53 -3.23
N ARG A 286 -24.04 -16.66 -1.95
CA ARG A 286 -25.28 -17.29 -1.49
C ARG A 286 -26.53 -16.44 -1.77
N ARG A 287 -26.43 -15.11 -1.84
CA ARG A 287 -27.57 -14.21 -2.14
C ARG A 287 -27.93 -14.16 -3.63
N VAL A 288 -27.01 -14.51 -4.52
CA VAL A 288 -27.27 -14.54 -5.98
C VAL A 288 -27.94 -15.84 -6.42
N GLN A 289 -27.92 -16.88 -5.58
CA GLN A 289 -28.52 -18.21 -5.86
C GLN A 289 -29.90 -18.39 -5.22
N SER A 290 -30.40 -17.41 -4.49
CA SER A 290 -31.74 -17.39 -3.86
C SER A 290 -32.64 -16.38 -4.56
#